data_4d40b2c3c3a7e3ddba1db26212b74875
#
_entry.id   4d40b2c3c3a7e3ddba1db26212b74875
#
_cell.length_a   1.000
_cell.length_b   1.000
_cell.length_c   1.000
_cell.angle_alpha   90.00
_cell.angle_beta   90.00
_cell.angle_gamma   90.00
#
_symmetry.space_group_name_H-M   'P 1'
#
loop_
_entity.id
_entity.type
_entity.pdbx_description
1 polymer ?
#
loop_
_entity_poly.entity_id
_entity_poly.type
_entity_poly.pdbx_seq_one_letter_code
_entity_poly.pdbx_strand_id
1 'polypeptide(L)'
;MHDLVKRGLAAFVPIAILLGMIVLPLYTVAVGEPVKLQMEPVDPTDAFRGDYIQVNLEAETVPESRLDRSAIEYFARHKGGELTVYALLKKDEKGICHVKSVSAEKPRGGIYLKGKAYEWEDDEQKVYIDYHLDKFFVPQHSGKEIEQAATKGRAAAV
;
A
#
# COMPACT_ATOMS: atom_id res chain seq x y z
N MET A 1 -33.68 21.92 -33.39
CA MET A 1 -32.22 22.00 -33.22
C MET A 1 -31.78 22.07 -31.76
N HIS A 2 -32.42 22.88 -30.88
CA HIS A 2 -32.07 22.98 -29.45
C HIS A 2 -32.16 21.67 -28.67
N ASP A 3 -33.11 20.77 -28.94
CA ASP A 3 -33.31 19.53 -28.22
C ASP A 3 -32.28 18.45 -28.53
N LEU A 4 -31.77 18.43 -29.76
CA LEU A 4 -30.68 17.54 -30.17
C LEU A 4 -29.36 17.92 -29.47
N VAL A 5 -29.08 19.22 -29.37
CA VAL A 5 -27.89 19.73 -28.67
C VAL A 5 -27.97 19.43 -27.18
N LYS A 6 -29.14 19.62 -26.55
CA LYS A 6 -29.35 19.29 -25.11
C LYS A 6 -29.15 17.79 -24.85
N ARG A 7 -29.70 16.93 -25.71
CA ARG A 7 -29.54 15.46 -25.60
C ARG A 7 -28.07 15.05 -25.81
N GLY A 8 -27.38 15.66 -26.78
CA GLY A 8 -25.96 15.43 -27.01
C GLY A 8 -25.10 15.85 -25.81
N LEU A 9 -25.37 17.02 -25.22
CA LEU A 9 -24.66 17.51 -24.04
C LEU A 9 -24.92 16.63 -22.80
N ALA A 10 -26.18 16.19 -22.64
CA ALA A 10 -26.56 15.30 -21.52
C ALA A 10 -25.87 13.94 -21.59
N ALA A 11 -25.57 13.42 -22.80
CA ALA A 11 -24.82 12.20 -22.97
C ALA A 11 -23.31 12.42 -22.87
N PHE A 12 -22.82 13.56 -23.34
CA PHE A 12 -21.38 13.88 -23.37
C PHE A 12 -20.81 14.08 -21.96
N VAL A 13 -21.55 14.76 -21.07
CA VAL A 13 -21.08 15.09 -19.71
C VAL A 13 -20.71 13.84 -18.91
N PRO A 14 -21.56 12.79 -18.78
CA PRO A 14 -21.19 11.60 -18.03
C PRO A 14 -20.02 10.84 -18.68
N ILE A 15 -19.94 10.82 -20.00
CA ILE A 15 -18.80 10.20 -20.70
C ILE A 15 -17.50 10.94 -20.41
N ALA A 16 -17.53 12.28 -20.42
CA ALA A 16 -16.36 13.09 -20.10
C ALA A 16 -15.89 12.89 -18.65
N ILE A 17 -16.84 12.75 -17.70
CA ILE A 17 -16.52 12.45 -16.31
C ILE A 17 -15.87 11.07 -16.19
N LEU A 18 -16.44 10.04 -16.82
CA LEU A 18 -15.87 8.69 -16.80
C LEU A 18 -14.47 8.64 -17.40
N LEU A 19 -14.26 9.30 -18.53
CA LEU A 19 -12.93 9.42 -19.15
C LEU A 19 -11.95 10.14 -18.23
N GLY A 20 -12.38 11.23 -17.58
CA GLY A 20 -11.56 11.96 -16.61
C GLY A 20 -11.14 11.10 -15.40
N MET A 21 -12.02 10.22 -14.93
CA MET A 21 -11.69 9.29 -13.83
C MET A 21 -10.65 8.25 -14.20
N ILE A 22 -10.54 7.87 -15.48
CA ILE A 22 -9.58 6.87 -15.98
C ILE A 22 -8.20 7.49 -16.20
N VAL A 23 -8.11 8.78 -16.53
CA VAL A 23 -6.83 9.45 -16.86
C VAL A 23 -5.81 9.34 -15.72
N LEU A 24 -6.23 9.56 -14.48
CA LEU A 24 -5.31 9.57 -13.33
C LEU A 24 -4.73 8.19 -13.03
N PRO A 25 -5.51 7.11 -12.93
CA PRO A 25 -4.98 5.75 -12.78
C PRO A 25 -4.09 5.34 -13.96
N LEU A 26 -4.51 5.65 -15.18
CA LEU A 26 -3.75 5.31 -16.38
C LEU A 26 -2.38 6.01 -16.42
N TYR A 27 -2.35 7.29 -16.05
CA TYR A 27 -1.11 8.05 -15.90
C TYR A 27 -0.20 7.43 -14.84
N THR A 28 -0.75 7.03 -13.69
CA THR A 28 0.02 6.37 -12.62
C THR A 28 0.64 5.07 -13.10
N VAL A 29 -0.10 4.24 -13.82
CA VAL A 29 0.43 2.97 -14.39
C VAL A 29 1.49 3.23 -15.47
N ALA A 30 1.33 4.27 -16.28
CA ALA A 30 2.24 4.56 -17.39
C ALA A 30 3.57 5.19 -16.96
N VAL A 31 3.57 5.96 -15.87
CA VAL A 31 4.73 6.75 -15.41
C VAL A 31 5.24 6.29 -14.04
N GLY A 32 4.46 5.50 -13.30
CA GLY A 32 4.81 5.00 -11.98
C GLY A 32 6.01 4.05 -12.02
N GLU A 33 6.85 4.13 -11.00
CA GLU A 33 7.95 3.17 -10.82
C GLU A 33 7.43 1.93 -10.07
N PRO A 34 7.61 0.70 -10.60
CA PRO A 34 7.21 -0.50 -9.91
C PRO A 34 8.07 -0.72 -8.67
N VAL A 35 7.42 -0.98 -7.55
CA VAL A 35 8.06 -1.20 -6.25
C VAL A 35 7.88 -2.66 -5.86
N LYS A 36 8.98 -3.35 -5.57
CA LYS A 36 8.96 -4.72 -5.05
C LYS A 36 9.08 -4.68 -3.53
N LEU A 37 8.07 -5.20 -2.83
CA LEU A 37 8.04 -5.30 -1.38
C LEU A 37 8.20 -6.76 -0.96
N GLN A 38 8.95 -7.00 0.12
CA GLN A 38 9.11 -8.31 0.70
C GLN A 38 7.81 -8.74 1.37
N MET A 39 7.34 -9.96 1.03
CA MET A 39 6.21 -10.60 1.70
C MET A 39 6.71 -11.37 2.93
N GLU A 40 5.98 -11.26 4.04
CA GLU A 40 6.19 -12.10 5.21
C GLU A 40 5.39 -13.41 5.08
N PRO A 41 5.91 -14.51 5.67
CA PRO A 41 5.16 -15.75 5.75
C PRO A 41 3.85 -15.54 6.51
N VAL A 42 2.73 -15.89 5.89
CA VAL A 42 1.42 -15.89 6.54
C VAL A 42 1.23 -17.24 7.24
N ASP A 43 0.69 -17.25 8.45
CA ASP A 43 0.33 -18.50 9.14
C ASP A 43 -0.76 -19.23 8.32
N PRO A 44 -0.53 -20.50 7.93
CA PRO A 44 -1.43 -21.24 7.05
C PRO A 44 -2.84 -21.49 7.61
N THR A 45 -3.13 -21.10 8.84
CA THR A 45 -4.46 -21.25 9.45
C THR A 45 -5.52 -20.31 8.88
N ASP A 46 -5.15 -19.22 8.21
CA ASP A 46 -6.11 -18.25 7.66
C ASP A 46 -6.37 -18.38 6.13
N ALA A 47 -5.76 -19.34 5.45
CA ALA A 47 -5.78 -19.52 4.00
C ALA A 47 -7.12 -20.00 3.39
N PHE A 48 -8.25 -20.00 4.11
CA PHE A 48 -9.47 -20.70 3.69
C PHE A 48 -10.67 -19.80 3.31
N ARG A 49 -10.45 -18.53 2.92
CA ARG A 49 -11.57 -17.67 2.50
C ARG A 49 -11.40 -17.10 1.09
N GLY A 50 -11.71 -17.92 0.08
CA GLY A 50 -12.02 -17.44 -1.27
C GLY A 50 -10.80 -17.12 -2.17
N ASP A 51 -11.06 -16.57 -3.34
CA ASP A 51 -10.11 -16.35 -4.45
C ASP A 51 -9.14 -15.13 -4.24
N TYR A 52 -8.85 -14.75 -3.01
CA TYR A 52 -7.85 -13.74 -2.69
C TYR A 52 -6.86 -14.26 -1.65
N ILE A 53 -5.62 -13.85 -1.78
CA ILE A 53 -4.56 -14.12 -0.80
C ILE A 53 -4.40 -12.87 0.06
N GLN A 54 -4.50 -13.05 1.37
CA GLN A 54 -4.06 -12.03 2.31
C GLN A 54 -2.55 -12.13 2.46
N VAL A 55 -1.87 -11.02 2.35
CA VAL A 55 -0.40 -10.96 2.38
C VAL A 55 0.02 -9.96 3.44
N ASN A 56 0.92 -10.37 4.31
CA ASN A 56 1.59 -9.44 5.21
C ASN A 56 2.88 -8.97 4.54
N LEU A 57 3.12 -7.69 4.58
CA LEU A 57 4.33 -7.08 4.04
C LEU A 57 5.29 -6.72 5.18
N GLU A 58 6.58 -7.00 5.02
CA GLU A 58 7.62 -6.55 5.97
C GLU A 58 7.54 -5.04 6.24
N ALA A 59 7.12 -4.29 5.22
CA ALA A 59 6.97 -2.84 5.30
C ALA A 59 5.84 -2.37 6.24
N GLU A 60 4.90 -3.24 6.61
CA GLU A 60 3.77 -2.90 7.50
C GLU A 60 4.17 -2.88 8.97
N THR A 61 5.19 -3.63 9.36
CA THR A 61 5.67 -3.68 10.74
C THR A 61 7.01 -2.97 10.85
N VAL A 62 7.02 -1.76 11.38
CA VAL A 62 8.19 -0.90 11.41
C VAL A 62 8.62 -0.64 12.86
N PRO A 63 9.91 -0.86 13.22
CA PRO A 63 10.39 -0.52 14.56
C PRO A 63 10.36 1.00 14.77
N GLU A 64 10.04 1.42 15.99
CA GLU A 64 9.98 2.86 16.36
C GLU A 64 11.25 3.63 16.02
N SER A 65 12.41 2.96 16.05
CA SER A 65 13.68 3.57 15.68
C SER A 65 13.76 4.11 14.25
N ARG A 66 12.83 3.71 13.38
CA ARG A 66 12.71 4.24 12.02
C ARG A 66 11.70 5.37 11.87
N LEU A 67 10.95 5.70 12.93
CA LEU A 67 10.06 6.85 12.94
C LEU A 67 10.90 8.13 13.07
N ASP A 68 10.49 9.14 12.33
CA ASP A 68 11.08 10.47 12.52
C ASP A 68 10.47 11.18 13.75
N ARG A 69 11.06 12.33 14.08
CA ARG A 69 10.63 13.10 15.24
C ARG A 69 9.17 13.52 15.17
N SER A 70 8.65 13.82 13.98
CA SER A 70 7.27 14.28 13.79
C SER A 70 6.24 13.18 14.13
N ALA A 71 6.53 11.93 13.72
CA ALA A 71 5.69 10.78 14.03
C ALA A 71 5.76 10.41 15.52
N ILE A 72 6.97 10.41 16.11
CA ILE A 72 7.16 10.13 17.55
C ILE A 72 6.41 11.16 18.40
N GLU A 73 6.53 12.45 18.11
CA GLU A 73 5.83 13.51 18.86
C GLU A 73 4.32 13.40 18.73
N TYR A 74 3.81 12.93 17.60
CA TYR A 74 2.38 12.70 17.43
C TYR A 74 1.88 11.58 18.36
N PHE A 75 2.50 10.40 18.33
CA PHE A 75 2.11 9.27 19.16
C PHE A 75 2.27 9.55 20.65
N ALA A 76 3.30 10.28 21.03
CA ALA A 76 3.47 10.70 22.42
C ALA A 76 2.31 11.56 22.95
N ARG A 77 1.65 12.31 22.05
CA ARG A 77 0.50 13.17 22.43
C ARG A 77 -0.86 12.50 22.26
N HIS A 78 -0.97 11.51 21.37
CA HIS A 78 -2.23 10.89 20.96
C HIS A 78 -2.12 9.35 21.07
N LYS A 79 -2.07 8.84 22.31
CA LYS A 79 -2.03 7.39 22.56
C LYS A 79 -3.21 6.67 21.89
N GLY A 80 -2.91 5.63 21.12
CA GLY A 80 -3.90 4.88 20.35
C GLY A 80 -4.47 5.65 19.14
N GLY A 81 -3.84 6.76 18.74
CA GLY A 81 -4.26 7.56 17.59
C GLY A 81 -3.84 6.95 16.25
N GLU A 82 -4.55 7.34 15.20
CA GLU A 82 -4.22 7.03 13.81
C GLU A 82 -3.46 8.23 13.21
N LEU A 83 -2.31 7.96 12.58
CA LEU A 83 -1.51 8.97 11.90
C LEU A 83 -1.32 8.62 10.42
N THR A 84 -1.62 9.57 9.54
CA THR A 84 -1.19 9.43 8.15
C THR A 84 0.32 9.62 8.05
N VAL A 85 1.02 8.60 7.53
CA VAL A 85 2.48 8.60 7.43
C VAL A 85 2.95 8.33 6.01
N TYR A 86 4.20 8.68 5.78
CA TYR A 86 4.92 8.43 4.53
C TYR A 86 6.17 7.62 4.86
N ALA A 87 6.18 6.36 4.42
CA ALA A 87 7.33 5.48 4.57
C ALA A 87 8.27 5.65 3.37
N LEU A 88 9.41 6.25 3.58
CA LEU A 88 10.46 6.39 2.57
C LEU A 88 11.12 5.03 2.36
N LEU A 89 11.20 4.59 1.11
CA LEU A 89 11.75 3.30 0.74
C LEU A 89 13.20 3.42 0.26
N LYS A 90 13.97 2.38 0.52
CA LYS A 90 15.31 2.19 -0.02
C LYS A 90 15.38 0.81 -0.69
N LYS A 91 15.79 0.80 -1.97
CA LYS A 91 16.01 -0.43 -2.74
C LYS A 91 17.33 -1.09 -2.31
N ASP A 92 17.30 -2.40 -2.12
CA ASP A 92 18.48 -3.23 -1.88
C ASP A 92 19.15 -3.66 -3.19
N GLU A 93 20.22 -4.47 -3.09
CA GLU A 93 20.97 -5.00 -4.24
C GLU A 93 20.14 -5.98 -5.10
N LYS A 94 19.09 -6.58 -4.54
CA LYS A 94 18.16 -7.49 -5.22
C LYS A 94 16.97 -6.76 -5.84
N GLY A 95 16.89 -5.44 -5.67
CA GLY A 95 15.80 -4.62 -6.15
C GLY A 95 14.55 -4.64 -5.27
N ILE A 96 14.63 -5.21 -4.06
CA ILE A 96 13.56 -5.22 -3.06
C ILE A 96 13.63 -3.91 -2.27
N CYS A 97 12.49 -3.32 -2.00
CA CYS A 97 12.39 -2.07 -1.26
C CYS A 97 12.06 -2.35 0.21
N HIS A 98 12.84 -1.75 1.10
CA HIS A 98 12.65 -1.79 2.55
C HIS A 98 12.37 -0.39 3.08
N VAL A 99 11.61 -0.30 4.18
CA VAL A 99 11.34 0.98 4.84
C VAL A 99 12.63 1.52 5.44
N LYS A 100 13.03 2.70 5.01
CA LYS A 100 14.20 3.43 5.53
C LYS A 100 13.82 4.29 6.73
N SER A 101 12.75 5.06 6.60
CA SER A 101 12.24 5.95 7.65
C SER A 101 10.76 6.24 7.41
N VAL A 102 10.05 6.56 8.48
CA VAL A 102 8.63 6.90 8.46
C VAL A 102 8.45 8.32 9.02
N SER A 103 7.71 9.16 8.29
CA SER A 103 7.46 10.55 8.62
C SER A 103 5.98 10.89 8.55
N ALA A 104 5.52 11.82 9.39
CA ALA A 104 4.21 12.45 9.25
C ALA A 104 4.16 13.44 8.06
N GLU A 105 5.33 13.89 7.58
CA GLU A 105 5.42 14.84 6.47
C GLU A 105 5.76 14.13 5.15
N LYS A 106 5.15 14.58 4.06
CA LYS A 106 5.43 14.07 2.73
C LYS A 106 6.88 14.33 2.33
N PRO A 107 7.68 13.31 1.98
CA PRO A 107 9.07 13.52 1.55
C PRO A 107 9.13 14.31 0.24
N ARG A 108 10.17 15.15 0.11
CA ARG A 108 10.40 15.99 -1.08
C ARG A 108 10.93 15.22 -2.29
N GLY A 109 11.32 13.96 -2.10
CA GLY A 109 11.84 13.10 -3.16
C GLY A 109 12.07 11.68 -2.68
N GLY A 110 12.37 10.79 -3.62
CA GLY A 110 12.51 9.36 -3.37
C GLY A 110 11.20 8.58 -3.52
N ILE A 111 11.30 7.26 -3.47
CA ILE A 111 10.15 6.35 -3.52
C ILE A 111 9.57 6.27 -2.11
N TYR A 112 8.27 6.47 -1.98
CA TYR A 112 7.59 6.38 -0.69
C TYR A 112 6.21 5.73 -0.81
N LEU A 113 5.78 5.08 0.26
CA LEU A 113 4.41 4.61 0.44
C LEU A 113 3.68 5.54 1.40
N LYS A 114 2.42 5.82 1.11
CA LYS A 114 1.51 6.53 2.01
C LYS A 114 0.64 5.51 2.71
N GLY A 115 0.58 5.55 4.02
CA GLY A 115 -0.24 4.65 4.84
C GLY A 115 -0.78 5.32 6.08
N LYS A 116 -1.47 4.53 6.89
CA LYS A 116 -1.97 4.91 8.21
C LYS A 116 -1.22 4.11 9.26
N ALA A 117 -0.52 4.81 10.14
CA ALA A 117 0.20 4.18 11.24
C ALA A 117 -0.66 4.13 12.50
N TYR A 118 -0.57 3.01 13.19
CA TYR A 118 -1.23 2.73 14.47
C TYR A 118 -0.16 2.33 15.47
N GLU A 119 -0.23 2.90 16.68
CA GLU A 119 0.62 2.48 17.78
C GLU A 119 0.20 1.07 18.20
N TRP A 120 1.15 0.14 18.23
CA TRP A 120 0.88 -1.21 18.73
C TRP A 120 0.89 -1.18 20.26
N GLU A 121 -0.16 -1.71 20.89
CA GLU A 121 -0.28 -1.76 22.35
C GLU A 121 0.67 -2.78 23.02
N ASP A 122 1.35 -3.59 22.23
CA ASP A 122 2.25 -4.63 22.72
C ASP A 122 3.67 -4.09 22.88
N ASP A 123 4.40 -4.58 23.90
CA ASP A 123 5.70 -4.12 24.41
C ASP A 123 6.89 -4.22 23.41
N GLU A 124 6.62 -4.41 22.11
CA GLU A 124 7.62 -4.69 21.08
C GLU A 124 8.26 -3.46 20.42
N GLN A 125 7.93 -2.24 20.83
CA GLN A 125 8.47 -1.00 20.22
C GLN A 125 8.34 -0.97 18.68
N LYS A 126 7.18 -1.42 18.17
CA LYS A 126 6.85 -1.46 16.74
C LYS A 126 5.59 -0.65 16.47
N VAL A 127 5.50 -0.12 15.28
CA VAL A 127 4.33 0.57 14.73
C VAL A 127 3.82 -0.21 13.53
N TYR A 128 2.53 -0.47 13.51
CA TYR A 128 1.87 -1.07 12.35
C TYR A 128 1.42 0.03 11.38
N ILE A 129 1.71 -0.16 10.10
CA ILE A 129 1.33 0.79 9.04
C ILE A 129 0.49 0.07 8.00
N ASP A 130 -0.77 0.44 7.92
CA ASP A 130 -1.68 -0.03 6.87
C ASP A 130 -1.49 0.80 5.59
N TYR A 131 -1.00 0.15 4.55
CA TYR A 131 -0.87 0.73 3.20
C TYR A 131 -2.06 0.41 2.30
N HIS A 132 -3.03 -0.39 2.79
CA HIS A 132 -4.14 -0.96 1.99
C HIS A 132 -3.66 -1.82 0.81
N LEU A 133 -2.54 -2.53 1.00
CA LEU A 133 -1.93 -3.44 0.01
C LEU A 133 -2.04 -4.91 0.45
N ASP A 134 -2.90 -5.22 1.41
CA ASP A 134 -3.05 -6.52 2.07
C ASP A 134 -3.78 -7.57 1.21
N LYS A 135 -4.38 -7.17 0.07
CA LYS A 135 -5.22 -8.04 -0.76
C LYS A 135 -4.76 -8.08 -2.19
N PHE A 136 -4.39 -9.27 -2.64
CA PHE A 136 -4.07 -9.54 -4.03
C PHE A 136 -5.09 -10.51 -4.63
N PHE A 137 -5.70 -10.08 -5.74
CA PHE A 137 -6.50 -10.98 -6.54
C PHE A 137 -5.58 -11.82 -7.42
N VAL A 138 -5.66 -13.14 -7.25
CA VAL A 138 -4.86 -14.09 -8.02
C VAL A 138 -5.77 -14.95 -8.90
N PRO A 139 -5.27 -15.45 -10.04
CA PRO A 139 -6.03 -16.39 -10.85
C PRO A 139 -6.43 -17.61 -10.03
N GLN A 140 -7.60 -18.15 -10.32
CA GLN A 140 -8.13 -19.34 -9.65
C GLN A 140 -7.08 -20.48 -9.66
N HIS A 141 -6.81 -21.10 -8.51
CA HIS A 141 -5.86 -22.20 -8.29
C HIS A 141 -4.37 -21.82 -8.17
N SER A 142 -3.97 -20.55 -8.37
CA SER A 142 -2.56 -20.16 -8.20
C SER A 142 -2.17 -19.77 -6.76
N GLY A 143 -3.16 -19.68 -5.85
CA GLY A 143 -2.94 -19.30 -4.45
C GLY A 143 -1.92 -20.16 -3.72
N LYS A 144 -1.99 -21.49 -3.84
CA LYS A 144 -1.08 -22.42 -3.15
C LYS A 144 0.39 -22.28 -3.53
N GLU A 145 0.67 -21.95 -4.79
CA GLU A 145 2.05 -21.76 -5.25
C GLU A 145 2.65 -20.48 -4.69
N ILE A 146 1.86 -19.42 -4.61
CA ILE A 146 2.28 -18.11 -4.07
C ILE A 146 2.48 -18.22 -2.55
N GLU A 147 1.59 -18.88 -1.82
CA GLU A 147 1.74 -19.18 -0.40
C GLU A 147 3.03 -19.95 -0.09
N GLN A 148 3.30 -21.00 -0.85
CA GLN A 148 4.53 -21.78 -0.67
C GLN A 148 5.79 -20.95 -0.99
N ALA A 149 5.71 -20.03 -1.94
CA ALA A 149 6.80 -19.12 -2.26
C ALA A 149 7.00 -18.07 -1.15
N ALA A 150 5.91 -17.53 -0.58
CA ALA A 150 5.94 -16.59 0.53
C ALA A 150 6.53 -17.24 1.80
N THR A 151 6.07 -18.45 2.16
CA THR A 151 6.59 -19.21 3.30
C THR A 151 8.09 -19.52 3.18
N LYS A 152 8.61 -19.64 1.96
CA LYS A 152 10.05 -19.81 1.71
C LYS A 152 10.82 -18.48 1.62
N GLY A 153 10.20 -17.35 1.89
CA GLY A 153 10.80 -16.01 1.77
C GLY A 153 11.21 -15.63 0.34
N ARG A 154 10.59 -16.23 -0.67
CA ARG A 154 10.91 -16.02 -2.10
C ARG A 154 9.88 -15.18 -2.84
N ALA A 155 8.78 -14.80 -2.19
CA ALA A 155 7.75 -13.98 -2.80
C ALA A 155 7.98 -12.51 -2.50
N ALA A 156 7.79 -11.66 -3.51
CA ALA A 156 7.73 -10.22 -3.37
C ALA A 156 6.51 -9.69 -4.14
N ALA A 157 5.80 -8.73 -3.55
CA ALA A 157 4.73 -8.00 -4.20
C ALA A 157 5.31 -6.87 -5.07
N VAL A 158 4.72 -6.62 -6.25
CA VAL A 158 5.12 -5.59 -7.20
C VAL A 158 3.97 -4.62 -7.43
#